data_3e0c6f683a9e966b259324bbebb545fe
#
_entry.id   3e0c6f683a9e966b259324bbebb545fe
#
_cell.length_a   1.000
_cell.length_b   1.000
_cell.length_c   1.000
_cell.angle_alpha   90.00
_cell.angle_beta   90.00
_cell.angle_gamma   90.00
#
_symmetry.space_group_name_H-M   'P 1'
#
loop_
_entity.id
_entity.type
_entity.pdbx_description
1 polymer ?
#
loop_
_entity_poly.entity_id
_entity_poly.type
_entity_poly.pdbx_seq_one_letter_code
_entity_poly.pdbx_strand_id
1 'polypeptide(L)'
;MAEIQGCDVPEHLYYDLTNNVWARPDGAVVWVGMTDPAQTLAGRILFVRPKKPGTRVEKGRSLGSLESGKWAGPLVSPLDGVVLESNARLRDEPALLNIDPYGTAWVVRLEPDPGQSWDHLVTGPEAIRQYREKIQAEKIQCMRCS
;
A
#
# COMPACT_ATOMS: atom_id res chain seq x y z
N MET A 1 -16.17 -3.64 5.30
CA MET A 1 -14.80 -3.37 5.75
C MET A 1 -14.53 -4.14 7.02
N ALA A 2 -13.45 -4.89 7.07
CA ALA A 2 -13.08 -5.62 8.27
C ALA A 2 -12.17 -4.79 9.15
N GLU A 3 -12.31 -4.96 10.45
CA GLU A 3 -11.42 -4.37 11.44
C GLU A 3 -10.83 -5.49 12.28
N ILE A 4 -9.49 -5.51 12.40
CA ILE A 4 -8.76 -6.53 13.12
C ILE A 4 -7.75 -5.83 14.01
N GLN A 5 -7.98 -5.86 15.33
CA GLN A 5 -7.11 -5.19 16.31
C GLN A 5 -6.85 -3.73 15.92
N GLY A 6 -7.91 -3.01 15.59
CA GLY A 6 -7.86 -1.62 15.17
C GLY A 6 -7.42 -1.40 13.73
N CYS A 7 -6.98 -2.44 13.03
CA CYS A 7 -6.57 -2.34 11.62
C CYS A 7 -7.75 -2.45 10.68
N ASP A 8 -7.90 -1.48 9.78
CA ASP A 8 -8.87 -1.57 8.70
C ASP A 8 -8.29 -2.41 7.57
N VAL A 9 -9.09 -3.36 7.08
CA VAL A 9 -8.71 -4.22 5.95
C VAL A 9 -9.91 -4.28 5.00
N PRO A 10 -10.04 -3.33 4.06
CA PRO A 10 -11.14 -3.33 3.10
C PRO A 10 -11.14 -4.58 2.24
N GLU A 11 -12.30 -5.22 2.11
CA GLU A 11 -12.44 -6.49 1.38
C GLU A 11 -12.29 -6.34 -0.13
N HIS A 12 -12.61 -5.18 -0.67
CA HIS A 12 -12.62 -4.96 -2.13
C HIS A 12 -11.24 -4.72 -2.72
N LEU A 13 -10.21 -4.56 -1.88
CA LEU A 13 -8.84 -4.34 -2.33
C LEU A 13 -8.11 -5.66 -2.54
N TYR A 14 -7.04 -5.60 -3.33
CA TYR A 14 -6.07 -6.69 -3.46
C TYR A 14 -4.87 -6.37 -2.59
N TYR A 15 -4.26 -7.38 -1.99
CA TYR A 15 -3.16 -7.19 -1.05
C TYR A 15 -1.95 -8.04 -1.40
N ASP A 16 -0.79 -7.40 -1.34
CA ASP A 16 0.49 -8.08 -1.21
C ASP A 16 0.77 -8.12 0.29
N LEU A 17 0.48 -9.26 0.91
CA LEU A 17 0.59 -9.41 2.38
C LEU A 17 2.02 -9.36 2.86
N THR A 18 2.96 -9.85 2.05
CA THR A 18 4.37 -9.86 2.42
C THR A 18 4.92 -8.45 2.56
N ASN A 19 4.54 -7.57 1.64
CA ASN A 19 5.05 -6.20 1.57
C ASN A 19 4.08 -5.16 2.13
N ASN A 20 2.90 -5.59 2.58
CA ASN A 20 1.87 -4.69 3.15
C ASN A 20 1.45 -3.58 2.19
N VAL A 21 1.17 -3.97 0.94
CA VAL A 21 0.75 -3.06 -0.12
C VAL A 21 -0.66 -3.42 -0.55
N TRP A 22 -1.50 -2.41 -0.77
CA TRP A 22 -2.81 -2.62 -1.37
C TRP A 22 -2.82 -2.16 -2.82
N ALA A 23 -3.68 -2.80 -3.62
CA ALA A 23 -3.91 -2.46 -5.01
C ALA A 23 -5.40 -2.41 -5.27
N ARG A 24 -5.87 -1.35 -5.97
CA ARG A 24 -7.27 -1.19 -6.32
C ARG A 24 -7.41 -1.01 -7.82
N PRO A 25 -7.92 -2.04 -8.52
CA PRO A 25 -8.20 -1.90 -9.96
C PRO A 25 -9.30 -0.88 -10.21
N ASP A 26 -9.11 -0.07 -11.25
CA ASP A 26 -10.09 0.93 -11.68
C ASP A 26 -9.95 1.05 -13.20
N GLY A 27 -10.71 0.24 -13.94
CA GLY A 27 -10.57 0.14 -15.38
C GLY A 27 -9.18 -0.35 -15.77
N ALA A 28 -8.49 0.42 -16.59
CA ALA A 28 -7.13 0.09 -17.06
C ALA A 28 -6.03 0.56 -16.10
N VAL A 29 -6.40 1.09 -14.95
CA VAL A 29 -5.48 1.68 -13.97
C VAL A 29 -5.57 0.93 -12.66
N VAL A 30 -4.46 0.88 -11.92
CA VAL A 30 -4.43 0.32 -10.57
C VAL A 30 -3.89 1.39 -9.61
N TRP A 31 -4.66 1.68 -8.58
CA TRP A 31 -4.22 2.56 -7.50
C TRP A 31 -3.46 1.73 -6.48
N VAL A 32 -2.35 2.23 -5.98
CA VAL A 32 -1.45 1.49 -5.09
C VAL A 32 -1.09 2.35 -3.88
N GLY A 33 -1.09 1.73 -2.71
CA GLY A 33 -0.68 2.38 -1.48
C GLY A 33 -0.25 1.39 -0.41
N MET A 34 0.07 1.91 0.78
CA MET A 34 0.42 1.05 1.90
C MET A 34 -0.79 0.78 2.79
N THR A 35 -0.80 -0.38 3.43
CA THR A 35 -1.93 -0.80 4.26
C THR A 35 -1.90 -0.15 5.65
N ASP A 36 -3.00 -0.29 6.37
CA ASP A 36 -3.11 0.17 7.75
C ASP A 36 -2.09 -0.52 8.67
N PRO A 37 -1.92 -1.85 8.62
CA PRO A 37 -0.83 -2.49 9.37
C PRO A 37 0.54 -1.92 9.02
N ALA A 38 0.81 -1.65 7.76
CA ALA A 38 2.08 -1.08 7.32
C ALA A 38 2.36 0.28 7.95
N GLN A 39 1.38 1.19 7.93
CA GLN A 39 1.58 2.53 8.49
C GLN A 39 1.78 2.46 10.00
N THR A 40 1.12 1.52 10.66
CA THR A 40 1.28 1.33 12.11
C THR A 40 2.70 0.86 12.45
N LEU A 41 3.22 -0.10 11.70
CA LEU A 41 4.57 -0.61 11.90
C LEU A 41 5.63 0.45 11.58
N ALA A 42 5.41 1.24 10.55
CA ALA A 42 6.34 2.29 10.15
C ALA A 42 6.37 3.47 11.12
N GLY A 43 5.24 3.77 11.75
CA GLY A 43 5.06 4.98 12.55
C GLY A 43 4.77 6.19 11.66
N ARG A 44 4.82 7.39 12.25
CA ARG A 44 4.48 8.61 11.52
C ARG A 44 5.41 8.83 10.34
N ILE A 45 4.84 8.87 9.15
CA ILE A 45 5.59 9.08 7.90
C ILE A 45 5.97 10.55 7.79
N LEU A 46 7.25 10.80 7.57
CA LEU A 46 7.83 12.14 7.47
C LEU A 46 8.16 12.53 6.03
N PHE A 47 8.53 11.55 5.21
CA PHE A 47 8.92 11.78 3.81
C PHE A 47 8.38 10.68 2.92
N VAL A 48 7.89 11.07 1.75
CA VAL A 48 7.45 10.15 0.71
C VAL A 48 8.03 10.64 -0.62
N ARG A 49 8.70 9.75 -1.35
CA ARG A 49 9.26 10.05 -2.66
C ARG A 49 8.80 9.01 -3.66
N PRO A 50 7.60 9.19 -4.25
CA PRO A 50 7.11 8.26 -5.26
C PRO A 50 7.96 8.33 -6.52
N LYS A 51 8.01 7.23 -7.27
CA LYS A 51 8.62 7.25 -8.60
C LYS A 51 7.84 8.19 -9.51
N LYS A 52 8.53 8.80 -10.44
CA LYS A 52 7.94 9.78 -11.35
C LYS A 52 7.03 9.12 -12.39
N PRO A 53 6.00 9.84 -12.87
CA PRO A 53 5.22 9.37 -14.02
C PRO A 53 6.12 9.00 -15.20
N GLY A 54 5.76 7.93 -15.89
CA GLY A 54 6.56 7.38 -16.99
C GLY A 54 7.60 6.37 -16.58
N THR A 55 7.83 6.18 -15.28
CA THR A 55 8.80 5.19 -14.80
C THR A 55 8.25 3.79 -14.96
N ARG A 56 9.03 2.91 -15.59
CA ARG A 56 8.73 1.50 -15.68
C ARG A 56 9.12 0.80 -14.38
N VAL A 57 8.24 -0.04 -13.86
CA VAL A 57 8.50 -0.81 -12.63
C VAL A 57 8.18 -2.29 -12.86
N GLU A 58 8.89 -3.14 -12.17
CA GLU A 58 8.64 -4.57 -12.14
C GLU A 58 8.08 -4.97 -10.79
N LYS A 59 7.26 -6.01 -10.78
CA LYS A 59 6.75 -6.59 -9.53
C LYS A 59 7.89 -6.89 -8.58
N GLY A 60 7.75 -6.48 -7.33
CA GLY A 60 8.77 -6.67 -6.31
C GLY A 60 9.81 -5.55 -6.23
N ARG A 61 9.77 -4.60 -7.15
CA ARG A 61 10.68 -3.44 -7.14
C ARG A 61 10.01 -2.23 -6.52
N SER A 62 10.81 -1.21 -6.22
CA SER A 62 10.33 0.01 -5.55
C SER A 62 9.45 0.89 -6.42
N LEU A 63 8.32 1.31 -5.89
CA LEU A 63 7.48 2.39 -6.44
C LEU A 63 7.82 3.75 -5.84
N GLY A 64 8.73 3.77 -4.89
CA GLY A 64 9.12 4.97 -4.19
C GLY A 64 9.63 4.64 -2.80
N SER A 65 10.20 5.63 -2.14
CA SER A 65 10.72 5.47 -0.79
C SER A 65 9.86 6.20 0.23
N LEU A 66 9.80 5.61 1.42
CA LEU A 66 9.06 6.13 2.56
C LEU A 66 10.00 6.22 3.74
N GLU A 67 9.85 7.24 4.58
CA GLU A 67 10.69 7.42 5.75
C GLU A 67 9.88 7.94 6.92
N SER A 68 10.10 7.34 8.09
CA SER A 68 9.57 7.80 9.36
C SER A 68 10.74 8.05 10.32
N GLY A 69 10.43 8.40 11.56
CA GLY A 69 11.47 8.60 12.55
C GLY A 69 12.20 7.33 12.99
N LYS A 70 11.61 6.15 12.72
CA LYS A 70 12.17 4.86 13.15
C LYS A 70 12.36 3.85 12.03
N TRP A 71 11.97 4.19 10.79
CA TRP A 71 11.97 3.25 9.68
C TRP A 71 12.16 3.98 8.36
N ALA A 72 12.82 3.33 7.43
CA ALA A 72 12.94 3.79 6.05
C ALA A 72 12.92 2.57 5.14
N GLY A 73 12.20 2.66 4.02
CA GLY A 73 12.11 1.55 3.09
C GLY A 73 11.30 1.89 1.86
N PRO A 74 11.18 0.94 0.94
CA PRO A 74 10.42 1.14 -0.28
C PRO A 74 8.94 0.79 -0.10
N LEU A 75 8.10 1.39 -0.96
CA LEU A 75 6.81 0.83 -1.27
C LEU A 75 7.03 -0.11 -2.46
N VAL A 76 6.77 -1.40 -2.27
CA VAL A 76 7.07 -2.41 -3.27
C VAL A 76 5.92 -2.53 -4.27
N SER A 77 6.25 -2.57 -5.56
CA SER A 77 5.21 -2.71 -6.59
C SER A 77 4.57 -4.10 -6.56
N PRO A 78 3.23 -4.18 -6.53
CA PRO A 78 2.55 -5.46 -6.58
C PRO A 78 2.44 -6.04 -8.00
N LEU A 79 2.76 -5.26 -9.03
CA LEU A 79 2.57 -5.63 -10.43
C LEU A 79 3.66 -5.02 -11.31
N ASP A 80 3.86 -5.61 -12.48
CA ASP A 80 4.65 -4.99 -13.55
C ASP A 80 3.82 -3.90 -14.21
N GLY A 81 4.42 -2.77 -14.53
CA GLY A 81 3.71 -1.71 -15.21
C GLY A 81 4.48 -0.41 -15.30
N VAL A 82 3.75 0.66 -15.62
CA VAL A 82 4.32 2.01 -15.76
C VAL A 82 3.57 2.94 -14.81
N VAL A 83 4.31 3.76 -14.09
CA VAL A 83 3.72 4.78 -13.21
C VAL A 83 3.05 5.84 -14.09
N LEU A 84 1.73 6.01 -13.92
CA LEU A 84 0.95 7.03 -14.63
C LEU A 84 0.92 8.35 -13.86
N GLU A 85 0.78 8.26 -12.55
CA GLU A 85 0.64 9.43 -11.70
C GLU A 85 1.21 9.13 -10.32
N SER A 86 1.84 10.12 -9.73
CA SER A 86 2.31 10.07 -8.35
C SER A 86 1.50 11.06 -7.52
N ASN A 87 1.17 10.70 -6.29
CA ASN A 87 0.35 11.57 -5.46
C ASN A 87 1.20 12.73 -4.91
N ALA A 88 1.11 13.88 -5.57
CA ALA A 88 1.87 15.07 -5.19
C ALA A 88 1.54 15.58 -3.79
N ARG A 89 0.34 15.28 -3.29
CA ARG A 89 -0.10 15.70 -1.97
C ARG A 89 0.75 15.10 -0.85
N LEU A 90 1.31 13.92 -1.07
CA LEU A 90 2.15 13.26 -0.06
C LEU A 90 3.49 13.95 0.16
N ARG A 91 3.93 14.81 -0.76
CA ARG A 91 5.15 15.59 -0.57
C ARG A 91 4.99 16.57 0.60
N ASP A 92 3.85 17.23 0.65
CA ASP A 92 3.58 18.25 1.67
C ASP A 92 2.89 17.68 2.90
N GLU A 93 2.14 16.59 2.74
CA GLU A 93 1.33 15.97 3.77
C GLU A 93 1.61 14.47 3.87
N PRO A 94 2.86 14.06 4.18
CA PRO A 94 3.20 12.62 4.20
C PRO A 94 2.45 11.83 5.25
N ALA A 95 2.04 12.47 6.35
CA ALA A 95 1.29 11.80 7.40
C ALA A 95 -0.13 11.38 6.99
N LEU A 96 -0.60 11.78 5.79
CA LEU A 96 -1.84 11.23 5.25
C LEU A 96 -1.80 9.70 5.16
N LEU A 97 -0.61 9.14 4.96
CA LEU A 97 -0.44 7.68 4.96
C LEU A 97 -0.85 7.05 6.29
N ASN A 98 -0.67 7.78 7.39
CA ASN A 98 -1.06 7.32 8.72
C ASN A 98 -2.53 7.57 9.02
N ILE A 99 -3.14 8.57 8.37
CA ILE A 99 -4.51 9.01 8.66
C ILE A 99 -5.52 8.33 7.76
N ASP A 100 -5.22 8.25 6.46
CA ASP A 100 -6.16 7.74 5.45
C ASP A 100 -5.42 6.90 4.40
N PRO A 101 -4.85 5.75 4.81
CA PRO A 101 -3.97 4.97 3.92
C PRO A 101 -4.68 4.40 2.69
N TYR A 102 -5.99 4.15 2.75
CA TYR A 102 -6.74 3.55 1.64
C TYR A 102 -7.47 4.56 0.77
N GLY A 103 -7.50 5.81 1.17
CA GLY A 103 -8.23 6.87 0.46
C GLY A 103 -7.28 7.91 -0.13
N THR A 104 -7.21 9.07 0.51
CA THR A 104 -6.43 10.21 0.00
C THR A 104 -4.94 9.95 -0.08
N ALA A 105 -4.43 8.96 0.65
CA ALA A 105 -3.00 8.65 0.70
C ALA A 105 -2.57 7.54 -0.27
N TRP A 106 -3.27 7.37 -1.40
CA TRP A 106 -2.74 6.53 -2.47
C TRP A 106 -1.36 7.07 -2.90
N VAL A 107 -0.44 6.19 -3.24
CA VAL A 107 0.93 6.62 -3.54
C VAL A 107 1.15 6.81 -5.04
N VAL A 108 0.77 5.82 -5.84
CA VAL A 108 0.86 5.92 -7.31
C VAL A 108 -0.37 5.35 -7.96
N ARG A 109 -0.64 5.79 -9.18
CA ARG A 109 -1.54 5.13 -10.13
C ARG A 109 -0.66 4.44 -11.16
N LEU A 110 -0.92 3.18 -11.37
CA LEU A 110 -0.09 2.32 -12.21
C LEU A 110 -0.89 1.84 -13.41
N GLU A 111 -0.25 1.85 -14.59
CA GLU A 111 -0.78 1.14 -15.75
C GLU A 111 -0.15 -0.25 -15.74
N PRO A 112 -0.90 -1.29 -15.36
CA PRO A 112 -0.32 -2.62 -15.28
C PRO A 112 -0.12 -3.22 -16.66
N ASP A 113 0.92 -4.04 -16.81
CA ASP A 113 1.14 -4.78 -18.03
C ASP A 113 0.00 -5.76 -18.25
N PRO A 114 -0.54 -5.86 -19.48
CA PRO A 114 -1.63 -6.79 -19.75
C PRO A 114 -1.19 -8.24 -19.64
N GLY A 115 -2.12 -9.11 -19.26
CA GLY A 115 -1.89 -10.55 -19.25
C GLY A 115 -1.04 -11.09 -18.12
N GLN A 116 -0.59 -10.24 -17.18
CA GLN A 116 0.19 -10.73 -16.05
C GLN A 116 -0.68 -11.39 -14.99
N SER A 117 -0.10 -12.32 -14.23
CA SER A 117 -0.79 -12.99 -13.14
C SER A 117 -0.97 -12.07 -11.93
N TRP A 118 -2.11 -12.20 -11.27
CA TRP A 118 -2.42 -11.56 -10.00
C TRP A 118 -2.47 -12.58 -8.85
N ASP A 119 -2.02 -13.82 -9.11
CA ASP A 119 -2.16 -14.93 -8.15
C ASP A 119 -1.40 -14.73 -6.84
N HIS A 120 -0.40 -13.88 -6.85
CA HIS A 120 0.36 -13.52 -5.64
C HIS A 120 -0.38 -12.51 -4.75
N LEU A 121 -1.48 -11.96 -5.21
CA LEU A 121 -2.31 -11.03 -4.46
C LEU A 121 -3.54 -11.73 -3.93
N VAL A 122 -3.97 -11.33 -2.75
CA VAL A 122 -5.19 -11.87 -2.13
C VAL A 122 -6.24 -10.78 -2.00
N THR A 123 -7.51 -11.17 -2.05
CA THR A 123 -8.64 -10.24 -1.96
C THR A 123 -9.82 -10.90 -1.26
N GLY A 124 -10.81 -10.13 -0.86
CA GLY A 124 -12.05 -10.63 -0.29
C GLY A 124 -11.87 -11.33 1.05
N PRO A 125 -12.73 -12.31 1.35
CA PRO A 125 -12.65 -13.04 2.64
C PRO A 125 -11.32 -13.72 2.89
N GLU A 126 -10.65 -14.21 1.83
CA GLU A 126 -9.33 -14.84 1.98
C GLU A 126 -8.28 -13.83 2.43
N ALA A 127 -8.31 -12.61 1.90
CA ALA A 127 -7.40 -11.55 2.35
C ALA A 127 -7.64 -11.23 3.82
N ILE A 128 -8.90 -11.15 4.24
CA ILE A 128 -9.24 -10.89 5.64
C ILE A 128 -8.71 -11.99 6.53
N ARG A 129 -8.89 -13.26 6.13
CA ARG A 129 -8.42 -14.41 6.89
C ARG A 129 -6.89 -14.38 7.05
N GLN A 130 -6.17 -14.17 5.96
CA GLN A 130 -4.70 -14.16 5.99
C GLN A 130 -4.16 -12.96 6.75
N TYR A 131 -4.78 -11.80 6.60
CA TYR A 131 -4.33 -10.62 7.34
C TYR A 131 -4.63 -10.77 8.84
N ARG A 132 -5.73 -11.41 9.20
CA ARG A 132 -6.02 -11.70 10.60
C ARG A 132 -4.91 -12.56 11.21
N GLU A 133 -4.50 -13.61 10.52
CA GLU A 133 -3.41 -14.47 10.99
C GLU A 133 -2.11 -13.68 11.16
N LYS A 134 -1.78 -12.83 10.17
CA LYS A 134 -0.57 -12.02 10.21
C LYS A 134 -0.59 -11.00 11.35
N ILE A 135 -1.68 -10.27 11.49
CA ILE A 135 -1.85 -9.26 12.54
C ILE A 135 -1.73 -9.89 13.91
N GLN A 136 -2.37 -11.04 14.10
CA GLN A 136 -2.31 -11.76 15.38
C GLN A 136 -0.93 -12.32 15.66
N ALA A 137 -0.28 -12.93 14.66
CA ALA A 137 1.04 -13.52 14.80
C ALA A 137 2.11 -12.47 15.10
N GLU A 138 2.02 -11.30 14.46
CA GLU A 138 2.98 -10.21 14.64
C GLU A 138 2.56 -9.27 15.76
N LYS A 139 1.42 -9.52 16.40
CA LYS A 139 0.90 -8.71 17.52
C LYS A 139 0.75 -7.23 17.15
N ILE A 140 0.21 -6.99 15.96
CA ILE A 140 0.00 -5.63 15.48
C ILE A 140 -1.28 -5.06 16.11
N GLN A 141 -1.17 -3.89 16.70
CA GLN A 141 -2.32 -3.11 17.16
C GLN A 141 -2.30 -1.82 16.39
N CYS A 142 -3.21 -1.66 15.44
CA CYS A 142 -3.19 -0.48 14.58
C CYS A 142 -3.57 0.79 15.31
N MET A 143 -2.83 1.84 14.98
CA MET A 143 -3.04 3.18 15.50
C MET A 143 -2.91 4.17 14.35
N ARG A 144 -3.64 5.28 14.42
CA ARG A 144 -3.53 6.36 13.46
C ARG A 144 -2.87 7.56 14.11
N CYS A 145 -1.71 7.94 13.58
CA CYS A 145 -0.97 9.10 14.03
C CYS A 145 -1.36 10.31 13.20
N SER A 146 -1.97 11.26 13.81
CA SER A 146 -2.32 12.52 13.15
C SER A 146 -1.17 13.54 13.26
#